data_7a8fb5ce7412c23d1a12a5889eb2d83f
#
_entry.id   7a8fb5ce7412c23d1a12a5889eb2d83f
#
_cell.length_a   1.000
_cell.length_b   1.000
_cell.length_c   1.000
_cell.angle_alpha   90.00
_cell.angle_beta   90.00
_cell.angle_gamma   90.00
#
_symmetry.space_group_name_H-M   'P 1'
#
loop_
_entity.id
_entity.type
_entity.pdbx_description
1 polymer ?
#
loop_
_entity_poly.entity_id
_entity_poly.type
_entity_poly.pdbx_seq_one_letter_code
_entity_poly.pdbx_strand_id
1 'polypeptide(L)'
;CTVMALSRYESDERIPDKFLMDALLERLGFQPSKYEFVASDQEFEYSMKRAQIEKLLYEKRDVQACREALQEYEKQVQEKERLHRQYILLKKGLILGREEKYSDAINVFEQALKCTECSETNVANQTDILLTNTETELLYLIGKFLYIDGKKKDACTYFRMLKNQMEQRPAGKEKWKEYYPCILYRLAQCEFEAYNYGASYALQIHIVPSDI
;
A
#
# COMPACT_ATOMS: atom_id res chain seq x y z
N CYS A 1 -13.20 9.38 4.41
CA CYS A 1 -13.60 10.79 4.61
C CYS A 1 -15.07 10.93 4.25
N THR A 2 -15.87 11.62 5.05
CA THR A 2 -17.29 11.88 4.73
C THR A 2 -17.39 13.11 3.81
N VAL A 3 -18.47 13.23 3.04
CA VAL A 3 -18.74 14.39 2.17
C VAL A 3 -18.72 15.70 2.99
N MET A 4 -19.28 15.69 4.20
CA MET A 4 -19.24 16.85 5.09
C MET A 4 -17.82 17.23 5.54
N ALA A 5 -16.95 16.25 5.78
CA ALA A 5 -15.56 16.53 6.12
C ALA A 5 -14.80 17.12 4.94
N LEU A 6 -15.04 16.61 3.73
CA LEU A 6 -14.44 17.12 2.51
C LEU A 6 -14.86 18.57 2.25
N SER A 7 -16.16 18.88 2.38
CA SER A 7 -16.68 20.23 2.24
C SER A 7 -16.05 21.23 3.22
N ARG A 8 -15.78 20.80 4.46
CA ARG A 8 -15.09 21.64 5.46
C ARG A 8 -13.61 21.88 5.13
N TYR A 9 -12.96 20.95 4.45
CA TYR A 9 -11.61 21.15 3.94
C TYR A 9 -11.59 22.11 2.75
N GLU A 10 -12.57 21.98 1.85
CA GLU A 10 -12.73 22.87 0.69
C GLU A 10 -13.08 24.30 1.06
N SER A 11 -13.79 24.50 2.19
CA SER A 11 -14.17 25.82 2.71
C SER A 11 -13.16 26.44 3.67
N ASP A 12 -11.99 25.84 3.86
CA ASP A 12 -10.97 26.25 4.85
C ASP A 12 -11.45 26.27 6.31
N GLU A 13 -12.62 25.69 6.60
CA GLU A 13 -13.10 25.57 7.98
C GLU A 13 -12.27 24.60 8.82
N ARG A 14 -11.57 23.69 8.15
CA ARG A 14 -10.70 22.70 8.77
C ARG A 14 -9.54 22.33 7.86
N ILE A 15 -8.35 22.32 8.41
CA ILE A 15 -7.14 21.84 7.70
C ILE A 15 -7.00 20.33 7.98
N PRO A 16 -6.92 19.48 6.95
CA PRO A 16 -6.63 18.05 7.12
C PRO A 16 -5.19 17.88 7.62
N ASP A 17 -4.95 16.83 8.41
CA ASP A 17 -3.59 16.44 8.73
C ASP A 17 -2.84 16.02 7.46
N LYS A 18 -1.50 16.09 7.49
CA LYS A 18 -0.67 15.79 6.33
C LYS A 18 -0.91 14.37 5.81
N PHE A 19 -1.07 13.40 6.69
CA PHE A 19 -1.26 12.01 6.30
C PHE A 19 -2.60 11.81 5.56
N LEU A 20 -3.65 12.49 6.00
CA LEU A 20 -4.94 12.50 5.31
C LEU A 20 -4.86 13.26 3.98
N MET A 21 -4.16 14.41 3.95
CA MET A 21 -3.98 15.17 2.72
C MET A 21 -3.22 14.34 1.67
N ASP A 22 -2.14 13.68 2.06
CA ASP A 22 -1.38 12.80 1.17
C ASP A 22 -2.30 11.70 0.58
N ALA A 23 -3.11 11.05 1.41
CA ALA A 23 -4.05 10.03 0.96
C ALA A 23 -5.15 10.58 0.02
N LEU A 24 -5.65 11.80 0.27
CA LEU A 24 -6.62 12.46 -0.61
C LEU A 24 -6.00 12.82 -1.96
N LEU A 25 -4.81 13.39 -1.98
CA LEU A 25 -4.07 13.69 -3.21
C LEU A 25 -3.81 12.42 -4.02
N GLU A 26 -3.41 11.34 -3.35
CA GLU A 26 -3.23 10.04 -3.99
C GLU A 26 -4.50 9.51 -4.62
N ARG A 27 -5.64 9.66 -3.95
CA ARG A 27 -6.97 9.30 -4.49
C ARG A 27 -7.36 10.11 -5.73
N LEU A 28 -6.88 11.35 -5.81
CA LEU A 28 -7.08 12.23 -6.96
C LEU A 28 -6.04 12.02 -8.07
N GLY A 29 -5.05 11.14 -7.87
CA GLY A 29 -3.99 10.87 -8.83
C GLY A 29 -2.82 11.86 -8.79
N PHE A 30 -2.75 12.71 -7.77
CA PHE A 30 -1.65 13.65 -7.56
C PHE A 30 -0.53 13.03 -6.72
N GLN A 31 0.69 13.55 -6.90
CA GLN A 31 1.83 13.17 -6.06
C GLN A 31 1.93 14.08 -4.85
N PRO A 32 1.81 13.57 -3.60
CA PRO A 32 1.93 14.39 -2.40
C PRO A 32 3.26 15.14 -2.28
N SER A 33 4.34 14.55 -2.76
CA SER A 33 5.69 15.15 -2.71
C SER A 33 5.85 16.45 -3.50
N LYS A 34 4.90 16.77 -4.39
CA LYS A 34 4.89 18.03 -5.15
C LYS A 34 4.26 19.19 -4.39
N TYR A 35 3.70 18.93 -3.21
CA TYR A 35 3.01 19.93 -2.41
C TYR A 35 3.70 20.09 -1.06
N GLU A 36 3.91 21.33 -0.66
CA GLU A 36 4.40 21.66 0.68
C GLU A 36 3.22 21.88 1.61
N PHE A 37 3.26 21.22 2.78
CA PHE A 37 2.26 21.37 3.82
C PHE A 37 2.91 21.82 5.12
N VAL A 38 2.25 22.71 5.82
CA VAL A 38 2.62 23.06 7.19
C VAL A 38 2.07 21.98 8.10
N ALA A 39 2.96 21.19 8.70
CA ALA A 39 2.59 20.18 9.68
C ALA A 39 2.45 20.81 11.06
N SER A 40 1.52 20.32 11.88
CA SER A 40 1.49 20.63 13.31
C SER A 40 2.66 19.96 14.03
N ASP A 41 2.99 20.44 15.24
CA ASP A 41 4.06 19.82 16.05
C ASP A 41 3.80 18.32 16.26
N GLN A 42 2.56 17.94 16.50
CA GLN A 42 2.16 16.52 16.65
C GLN A 42 2.41 15.70 15.39
N GLU A 43 2.07 16.24 14.22
CA GLU A 43 2.32 15.55 12.94
C GLU A 43 3.81 15.44 12.64
N PHE A 44 4.57 16.46 13.01
CA PHE A 44 6.04 16.41 12.89
C PHE A 44 6.60 15.28 13.76
N GLU A 45 6.18 15.17 15.02
CA GLU A 45 6.58 14.06 15.90
C GLU A 45 6.18 12.70 15.33
N TYR A 46 4.96 12.56 14.80
CA TYR A 46 4.52 11.34 14.13
C TYR A 46 5.38 11.01 12.91
N SER A 47 5.74 12.00 12.12
CA SER A 47 6.57 11.81 10.93
C SER A 47 7.98 11.33 11.30
N MET A 48 8.58 11.91 12.36
CA MET A 48 9.89 11.50 12.87
C MET A 48 9.88 10.04 13.38
N LYS A 49 8.83 9.65 14.10
CA LYS A 49 8.68 8.26 14.57
C LYS A 49 8.51 7.27 13.42
N ARG A 50 7.71 7.63 12.42
CA ARG A 50 7.58 6.80 11.20
C ARG A 50 8.91 6.66 10.48
N ALA A 51 9.66 7.75 10.31
CA ALA A 51 10.99 7.70 9.70
C ALA A 51 11.97 6.81 10.48
N GLN A 52 11.91 6.83 11.81
CA GLN A 52 12.69 5.92 12.65
C GLN A 52 12.29 4.46 12.44
N ILE A 53 10.99 4.15 12.41
CA ILE A 53 10.47 2.80 12.16
C ILE A 53 10.93 2.31 10.78
N GLU A 54 10.82 3.15 9.73
CA GLU A 54 11.30 2.83 8.38
C GLU A 54 12.80 2.50 8.37
N LYS A 55 13.59 3.33 9.02
CA LYS A 55 15.04 3.13 9.13
C LYS A 55 15.39 1.81 9.84
N LEU A 56 14.71 1.49 10.94
CA LEU A 56 14.91 0.24 11.65
C LEU A 56 14.51 -0.96 10.80
N LEU A 57 13.38 -0.84 10.10
CA LEU A 57 12.85 -1.93 9.28
C LEU A 57 13.67 -2.17 8.02
N TYR A 58 14.03 -1.16 7.25
CA TYR A 58 14.61 -1.33 5.90
C TYR A 58 16.13 -1.22 5.87
N GLU A 59 16.71 -0.29 6.64
CA GLU A 59 18.16 -0.07 6.62
C GLU A 59 18.88 -0.97 7.64
N LYS A 60 18.48 -0.90 8.92
CA LYS A 60 19.14 -1.66 9.99
C LYS A 60 18.70 -3.11 10.05
N ARG A 61 17.52 -3.42 9.53
CA ARG A 61 16.88 -4.74 9.59
C ARG A 61 16.75 -5.29 11.03
N ASP A 62 16.64 -4.40 11.99
CA ASP A 62 16.47 -4.71 13.41
C ASP A 62 14.97 -4.86 13.71
N VAL A 63 14.49 -6.10 13.65
CA VAL A 63 13.08 -6.43 13.82
C VAL A 63 12.61 -6.14 15.24
N GLN A 64 13.47 -6.40 16.26
CA GLN A 64 13.09 -6.18 17.66
C GLN A 64 12.98 -4.69 17.98
N ALA A 65 13.99 -3.89 17.62
CA ALA A 65 13.93 -2.44 17.82
C ALA A 65 12.78 -1.80 17.01
N CYS A 66 12.50 -2.31 15.80
CA CYS A 66 11.37 -1.86 15.01
C CYS A 66 10.03 -2.15 15.70
N ARG A 67 9.88 -3.33 16.33
CA ARG A 67 8.68 -3.71 17.09
C ARG A 67 8.46 -2.78 18.29
N GLU A 68 9.51 -2.48 19.03
CA GLU A 68 9.45 -1.58 20.19
C GLU A 68 9.07 -0.14 19.76
N ALA A 69 9.72 0.38 18.71
CA ALA A 69 9.39 1.70 18.17
C ALA A 69 7.95 1.76 17.64
N LEU A 70 7.46 0.69 17.01
CA LEU A 70 6.10 0.61 16.52
C LEU A 70 5.06 0.56 17.66
N GLN A 71 5.35 -0.18 18.75
CA GLN A 71 4.51 -0.20 19.94
C GLN A 71 4.43 1.16 20.62
N GLU A 72 5.55 1.89 20.67
CA GLU A 72 5.58 3.25 21.23
C GLU A 72 4.78 4.24 20.38
N TYR A 73 4.86 4.10 19.06
CA TYR A 73 4.02 4.87 18.14
C TYR A 73 2.53 4.56 18.31
N GLU A 74 2.18 3.27 18.40
CA GLU A 74 0.79 2.81 18.58
C GLU A 74 0.11 3.36 19.83
N LYS A 75 0.85 3.50 20.94
CA LYS A 75 0.32 4.06 22.20
C LYS A 75 -0.14 5.52 22.06
N GLN A 76 0.39 6.24 21.11
CA GLN A 76 0.10 7.67 20.89
C GLN A 76 -1.02 7.89 19.88
N VAL A 77 -1.27 6.92 19.01
CA VAL A 77 -2.28 6.98 17.96
C VAL A 77 -3.67 6.72 18.53
N GLN A 78 -4.61 7.66 18.28
CA GLN A 78 -5.99 7.52 18.71
C GLN A 78 -6.76 6.54 17.80
N GLU A 79 -7.82 5.91 18.34
CA GLU A 79 -8.64 4.96 17.57
C GLU A 79 -9.25 5.55 16.28
N LYS A 80 -9.59 6.85 16.31
CA LYS A 80 -10.16 7.57 15.16
C LYS A 80 -9.17 7.84 14.02
N GLU A 81 -7.86 7.73 14.29
CA GLU A 81 -6.79 8.01 13.32
C GLU A 81 -6.54 6.79 12.42
N ARG A 82 -7.48 6.53 11.52
CA ARG A 82 -7.53 5.32 10.71
C ARG A 82 -6.29 5.10 9.83
N LEU A 83 -5.71 6.17 9.27
CA LEU A 83 -4.52 6.08 8.41
C LEU A 83 -3.27 5.70 9.21
N HIS A 84 -3.12 6.25 10.43
CA HIS A 84 -2.03 5.85 11.32
C HIS A 84 -2.18 4.39 11.76
N ARG A 85 -3.40 3.92 12.02
CA ARG A 85 -3.66 2.50 12.29
C ARG A 85 -3.35 1.61 11.08
N GLN A 86 -3.71 2.03 9.88
CA GLN A 86 -3.36 1.33 8.66
C GLN A 86 -1.84 1.19 8.51
N TYR A 87 -1.09 2.26 8.75
CA TYR A 87 0.38 2.24 8.75
C TYR A 87 0.94 1.27 9.78
N ILE A 88 0.42 1.29 11.02
CA ILE A 88 0.86 0.40 12.10
C ILE A 88 0.63 -1.08 11.70
N LEU A 89 -0.55 -1.39 11.18
CA LEU A 89 -0.87 -2.74 10.73
C LEU A 89 0.00 -3.18 9.55
N LEU A 90 0.27 -2.28 8.58
CA LEU A 90 1.20 -2.56 7.49
C LEU A 90 2.58 -2.97 8.04
N LYS A 91 3.14 -2.20 9.00
CA LYS A 91 4.46 -2.52 9.56
C LYS A 91 4.44 -3.79 10.43
N LYS A 92 3.37 -4.04 11.18
CA LYS A 92 3.18 -5.32 11.91
C LYS A 92 3.18 -6.52 10.96
N GLY A 93 2.45 -6.43 9.85
CA GLY A 93 2.42 -7.48 8.84
C GLY A 93 3.78 -7.72 8.17
N LEU A 94 4.55 -6.65 7.89
CA LEU A 94 5.90 -6.77 7.37
C LEU A 94 6.87 -7.45 8.36
N ILE A 95 6.73 -7.17 9.66
CA ILE A 95 7.49 -7.84 10.72
C ILE A 95 7.15 -9.34 10.74
N LEU A 96 5.85 -9.69 10.72
CA LEU A 96 5.39 -11.08 10.67
C LEU A 96 5.92 -11.81 9.41
N GLY A 97 5.92 -11.12 8.27
CA GLY A 97 6.46 -11.66 7.03
C GLY A 97 7.96 -11.96 7.10
N ARG A 98 8.75 -11.19 7.85
CA ARG A 98 10.17 -11.47 8.12
C ARG A 98 10.38 -12.64 9.06
N GLU A 99 9.40 -12.92 9.91
CA GLU A 99 9.36 -14.08 10.79
C GLU A 99 8.77 -15.33 10.09
N GLU A 100 8.53 -15.25 8.77
CA GLU A 100 7.93 -16.30 7.94
C GLU A 100 6.51 -16.73 8.35
N LYS A 101 5.82 -15.89 9.16
CA LYS A 101 4.43 -16.07 9.58
C LYS A 101 3.47 -15.49 8.54
N TYR A 102 3.47 -16.07 7.35
CA TYR A 102 2.79 -15.48 6.17
C TYR A 102 1.28 -15.40 6.32
N SER A 103 0.63 -16.43 6.86
CA SER A 103 -0.81 -16.41 7.08
C SER A 103 -1.24 -15.32 8.08
N ASP A 104 -0.47 -15.12 9.17
CA ASP A 104 -0.74 -14.06 10.14
C ASP A 104 -0.52 -12.68 9.54
N ALA A 105 0.54 -12.53 8.73
CA ALA A 105 0.82 -11.28 8.02
C ALA A 105 -0.30 -10.91 7.06
N ILE A 106 -0.85 -11.87 6.29
CA ILE A 106 -1.99 -11.66 5.39
C ILE A 106 -3.19 -11.17 6.19
N ASN A 107 -3.55 -11.83 7.28
CA ASN A 107 -4.67 -11.42 8.14
C ASN A 107 -4.50 -9.98 8.66
N VAL A 108 -3.28 -9.58 9.02
CA VAL A 108 -2.99 -8.21 9.48
C VAL A 108 -3.09 -7.20 8.34
N PHE A 109 -2.64 -7.53 7.12
CA PHE A 109 -2.80 -6.66 5.96
C PHE A 109 -4.27 -6.48 5.56
N GLU A 110 -5.09 -7.52 5.65
CA GLU A 110 -6.54 -7.41 5.41
C GLU A 110 -7.20 -6.48 6.45
N GLN A 111 -6.78 -6.55 7.70
CA GLN A 111 -7.23 -5.59 8.72
C GLN A 111 -6.79 -4.15 8.40
N ALA A 112 -5.58 -3.97 7.87
CA ALA A 112 -5.09 -2.67 7.44
C ALA A 112 -5.93 -2.08 6.29
N LEU A 113 -6.34 -2.90 5.31
CA LEU A 113 -7.23 -2.47 4.23
C LEU A 113 -8.61 -2.03 4.74
N LYS A 114 -9.14 -2.68 5.78
CA LYS A 114 -10.42 -2.30 6.39
C LYS A 114 -10.38 -0.92 7.06
N CYS A 115 -9.20 -0.42 7.45
CA CYS A 115 -9.07 0.93 8.01
C CYS A 115 -9.53 2.03 7.03
N THR A 116 -9.39 1.83 5.74
CA THR A 116 -9.79 2.76 4.68
C THR A 116 -11.00 2.28 3.87
N GLU A 117 -11.72 1.27 4.39
CA GLU A 117 -12.87 0.65 3.70
C GLU A 117 -12.50 0.03 2.34
N CYS A 118 -11.20 -0.15 2.11
CA CYS A 118 -10.69 -0.88 0.97
C CYS A 118 -10.78 -2.38 1.26
N SER A 119 -11.54 -3.11 0.46
CA SER A 119 -11.60 -4.57 0.52
C SER A 119 -11.38 -5.13 -0.87
N GLU A 120 -10.95 -6.38 -0.95
CA GLU A 120 -10.76 -7.07 -2.24
C GLU A 120 -12.03 -7.01 -3.10
N THR A 121 -13.19 -7.27 -2.49
CA THR A 121 -14.49 -7.22 -3.16
C THR A 121 -14.84 -5.82 -3.65
N ASN A 122 -14.48 -4.77 -2.90
CA ASN A 122 -14.71 -3.40 -3.31
C ASN A 122 -13.77 -3.01 -4.46
N VAL A 123 -12.52 -3.42 -4.41
CA VAL A 123 -11.53 -3.12 -5.47
C VAL A 123 -11.83 -3.88 -6.76
N ALA A 124 -12.26 -5.14 -6.66
CA ALA A 124 -12.62 -5.97 -7.82
C ALA A 124 -13.91 -5.48 -8.51
N ASN A 125 -14.87 -4.94 -7.75
CA ASN A 125 -16.19 -4.54 -8.26
C ASN A 125 -16.30 -3.04 -8.59
N GLN A 126 -15.39 -2.20 -8.07
CA GLN A 126 -15.41 -0.76 -8.28
C GLN A 126 -14.24 -0.35 -9.18
N THR A 127 -14.53 -0.20 -10.47
CA THR A 127 -13.58 0.31 -11.47
C THR A 127 -13.15 1.76 -11.21
N ASP A 128 -13.82 2.47 -10.31
CA ASP A 128 -13.67 3.92 -10.12
C ASP A 128 -12.88 4.34 -8.87
N ILE A 129 -12.41 3.41 -8.04
CA ILE A 129 -11.61 3.75 -6.85
C ILE A 129 -10.12 3.83 -7.20
N LEU A 130 -9.51 5.01 -6.97
CA LEU A 130 -8.06 5.16 -6.97
C LEU A 130 -7.50 4.63 -5.65
N LEU A 131 -6.63 3.63 -5.74
CA LEU A 131 -5.89 3.13 -4.58
C LEU A 131 -4.83 4.15 -4.14
N THR A 132 -4.66 4.29 -2.83
CA THR A 132 -3.51 4.97 -2.26
C THR A 132 -2.24 4.11 -2.43
N ASN A 133 -1.07 4.71 -2.24
CA ASN A 133 0.19 3.96 -2.28
C ASN A 133 0.20 2.84 -1.22
N THR A 134 -0.25 3.15 -0.01
CA THR A 134 -0.35 2.18 1.09
C THR A 134 -1.30 1.03 0.76
N GLU A 135 -2.44 1.30 0.14
CA GLU A 135 -3.38 0.24 -0.28
C GLU A 135 -2.81 -0.62 -1.41
N THR A 136 -2.13 -0.01 -2.37
CA THR A 136 -1.43 -0.72 -3.44
C THR A 136 -0.34 -1.64 -2.85
N GLU A 137 0.45 -1.13 -1.90
CA GLU A 137 1.47 -1.91 -1.20
C GLU A 137 0.85 -3.09 -0.43
N LEU A 138 -0.23 -2.85 0.32
CA LEU A 138 -0.94 -3.89 1.08
C LEU A 138 -1.44 -5.01 0.17
N LEU A 139 -2.12 -4.67 -0.92
CA LEU A 139 -2.63 -5.66 -1.88
C LEU A 139 -1.50 -6.44 -2.56
N TYR A 140 -0.40 -5.75 -2.89
CA TYR A 140 0.80 -6.41 -3.43
C TYR A 140 1.42 -7.39 -2.43
N LEU A 141 1.54 -7.00 -1.16
CA LEU A 141 2.10 -7.83 -0.10
C LEU A 141 1.22 -9.04 0.21
N ILE A 142 -0.11 -8.89 0.19
CA ILE A 142 -1.05 -10.00 0.31
C ILE A 142 -0.81 -11.00 -0.82
N GLY A 143 -0.81 -10.55 -2.07
CA GLY A 143 -0.53 -11.41 -3.22
C GLY A 143 0.84 -12.09 -3.11
N LYS A 144 1.89 -11.36 -2.72
CA LYS A 144 3.23 -11.90 -2.51
C LYS A 144 3.27 -13.00 -1.46
N PHE A 145 2.61 -12.79 -0.31
CA PHE A 145 2.65 -13.77 0.79
C PHE A 145 1.74 -14.96 0.52
N LEU A 146 0.62 -14.77 -0.16
CA LEU A 146 -0.19 -15.88 -0.70
C LEU A 146 0.63 -16.77 -1.65
N TYR A 147 1.44 -16.15 -2.52
CA TYR A 147 2.30 -16.90 -3.43
C TYR A 147 3.34 -17.74 -2.67
N ILE A 148 4.00 -17.15 -1.65
CA ILE A 148 5.00 -17.83 -0.83
C ILE A 148 4.34 -18.96 0.00
N ASP A 149 3.12 -18.73 0.51
CA ASP A 149 2.32 -19.69 1.28
C ASP A 149 1.72 -20.83 0.40
N GLY A 150 2.04 -20.83 -0.91
CA GLY A 150 1.59 -21.85 -1.85
C GLY A 150 0.18 -21.63 -2.44
N LYS A 151 -0.54 -20.59 -2.03
CA LYS A 151 -1.88 -20.21 -2.53
C LYS A 151 -1.77 -19.43 -3.84
N LYS A 152 -1.16 -20.04 -4.85
CA LYS A 152 -0.74 -19.36 -6.09
C LYS A 152 -1.91 -18.83 -6.91
N LYS A 153 -3.07 -19.51 -6.92
CA LYS A 153 -4.27 -19.05 -7.64
C LYS A 153 -4.80 -17.74 -7.07
N ASP A 154 -4.86 -17.65 -5.75
CA ASP A 154 -5.33 -16.43 -5.07
C ASP A 154 -4.34 -15.29 -5.28
N ALA A 155 -3.04 -15.56 -5.16
CA ALA A 155 -1.98 -14.60 -5.46
C ALA A 155 -2.10 -14.01 -6.87
N CYS A 156 -2.34 -14.86 -7.87
CA CYS A 156 -2.52 -14.46 -9.25
C CYS A 156 -3.73 -13.52 -9.42
N THR A 157 -4.81 -13.75 -8.68
CA THR A 157 -6.00 -12.87 -8.67
C THR A 157 -5.64 -11.47 -8.18
N TYR A 158 -4.90 -11.35 -7.08
CA TYR A 158 -4.43 -10.05 -6.57
C TYR A 158 -3.55 -9.32 -7.57
N PHE A 159 -2.59 -10.00 -8.19
CA PHE A 159 -1.71 -9.36 -9.17
C PHE A 159 -2.43 -8.94 -10.45
N ARG A 160 -3.39 -9.74 -10.95
CA ARG A 160 -4.24 -9.33 -12.09
C ARG A 160 -5.09 -8.11 -11.74
N MET A 161 -5.69 -8.09 -10.57
CA MET A 161 -6.49 -6.97 -10.10
C MET A 161 -5.66 -5.70 -10.05
N LEU A 162 -4.46 -5.74 -9.44
CA LEU A 162 -3.55 -4.59 -9.37
C LEU A 162 -3.10 -4.13 -10.76
N LYS A 163 -2.72 -5.06 -11.65
CA LYS A 163 -2.39 -4.75 -13.05
C LYS A 163 -3.53 -4.00 -13.74
N ASN A 164 -4.74 -4.54 -13.68
CA ASN A 164 -5.92 -3.95 -14.32
C ASN A 164 -6.22 -2.55 -13.75
N GLN A 165 -6.15 -2.37 -12.44
CA GLN A 165 -6.34 -1.08 -11.78
C GLN A 165 -5.31 -0.04 -12.26
N MET A 166 -4.06 -0.43 -12.44
CA MET A 166 -3.02 0.46 -12.94
C MET A 166 -3.19 0.81 -14.41
N GLU A 167 -3.55 -0.15 -15.26
CA GLU A 167 -3.68 0.07 -16.71
C GLU A 167 -4.92 0.88 -17.11
N GLN A 168 -6.00 0.75 -16.36
CA GLN A 168 -7.24 1.51 -16.63
C GLN A 168 -7.11 3.01 -16.31
N ARG A 169 -6.04 3.44 -15.64
CA ARG A 169 -5.92 4.81 -15.12
C ARG A 169 -4.60 5.46 -15.53
N PRO A 170 -4.61 6.33 -16.56
CA PRO A 170 -3.41 7.05 -17.00
C PRO A 170 -2.95 8.12 -15.99
N ALA A 171 -3.82 8.61 -15.10
CA ALA A 171 -3.44 9.54 -14.05
C ALA A 171 -2.60 8.81 -12.98
N GLY A 172 -1.40 9.31 -12.67
CA GLY A 172 -0.52 8.74 -11.65
C GLY A 172 0.52 7.72 -12.16
N LYS A 173 0.80 7.66 -13.47
CA LYS A 173 1.83 6.75 -14.05
C LYS A 173 3.20 6.82 -13.37
N GLU A 174 3.57 7.93 -12.75
CA GLU A 174 4.84 8.04 -12.01
C GLU A 174 4.87 7.16 -10.76
N LYS A 175 3.71 6.90 -10.12
CA LYS A 175 3.59 5.98 -8.97
C LYS A 175 3.75 4.52 -9.37
N TRP A 176 3.43 4.17 -10.62
CA TRP A 176 3.50 2.80 -11.11
C TRP A 176 4.93 2.31 -11.33
N LYS A 177 5.89 3.22 -11.41
CA LYS A 177 7.30 2.87 -11.67
C LYS A 177 7.87 1.91 -10.62
N GLU A 178 7.42 1.99 -9.38
CA GLU A 178 7.91 1.10 -8.31
C GLU A 178 7.21 -0.25 -8.29
N TYR A 179 5.89 -0.27 -8.33
CA TYR A 179 5.11 -1.50 -8.13
C TYR A 179 4.78 -2.23 -9.42
N TYR A 180 4.55 -1.51 -10.51
CA TYR A 180 4.08 -2.10 -11.76
C TYR A 180 5.04 -3.18 -12.32
N PRO A 181 6.36 -2.96 -12.41
CA PRO A 181 7.30 -4.01 -12.82
C PRO A 181 7.28 -5.23 -11.90
N CYS A 182 7.17 -4.99 -10.58
CA CYS A 182 7.10 -6.06 -9.60
C CYS A 182 5.81 -6.89 -9.74
N ILE A 183 4.68 -6.23 -10.00
CA ILE A 183 3.38 -6.88 -10.22
C ILE A 183 3.42 -7.72 -11.50
N LEU A 184 3.94 -7.16 -12.60
CA LEU A 184 4.07 -7.89 -13.86
C LEU A 184 4.98 -9.11 -13.71
N TYR A 185 6.11 -8.97 -13.03
CA TYR A 185 7.02 -10.06 -12.77
C TYR A 185 6.35 -11.19 -11.98
N ARG A 186 5.63 -10.86 -10.90
CA ARG A 186 4.91 -11.85 -10.10
C ARG A 186 3.78 -12.51 -10.87
N LEU A 187 3.05 -11.75 -11.66
CA LEU A 187 2.00 -12.29 -12.51
C LEU A 187 2.59 -13.22 -13.57
N ALA A 188 3.70 -12.84 -14.20
CA ALA A 188 4.40 -13.71 -15.16
C ALA A 188 4.86 -15.04 -14.53
N GLN A 189 5.35 -15.01 -13.27
CA GLN A 189 5.66 -16.23 -12.54
C GLN A 189 4.43 -17.11 -12.32
N CYS A 190 3.30 -16.51 -11.90
CA CYS A 190 2.04 -17.25 -11.72
C CYS A 190 1.55 -17.89 -13.02
N GLU A 191 1.59 -17.15 -14.14
CA GLU A 191 1.16 -17.67 -15.45
C GLU A 191 2.09 -18.77 -15.96
N PHE A 192 3.40 -18.62 -15.76
CA PHE A 192 4.38 -19.65 -16.12
C PHE A 192 4.10 -20.96 -15.39
N GLU A 193 3.89 -20.91 -14.08
CA GLU A 193 3.60 -22.08 -13.27
C GLU A 193 2.23 -22.70 -13.56
N ALA A 194 1.28 -21.91 -14.09
CA ALA A 194 0.01 -22.40 -14.59
C ALA A 194 0.09 -22.96 -16.02
N TYR A 195 1.31 -23.12 -16.57
CA TYR A 195 1.58 -23.53 -17.95
C TYR A 195 1.03 -22.58 -19.04
N ASN A 196 0.72 -21.34 -18.69
CA ASN A 196 0.26 -20.29 -19.61
C ASN A 196 1.48 -19.52 -20.19
N TYR A 197 2.34 -20.22 -20.92
CA TYR A 197 3.62 -19.67 -21.40
C TYR A 197 3.46 -18.43 -22.29
N GLY A 198 2.42 -18.39 -23.12
CA GLY A 198 2.14 -17.22 -23.97
C GLY A 198 1.84 -15.97 -23.16
N ALA A 199 0.98 -16.09 -22.13
CA ALA A 199 0.67 -14.98 -21.24
C ALA A 199 1.87 -14.54 -20.41
N SER A 200 2.65 -15.49 -19.90
CA SER A 200 3.89 -15.21 -19.17
C SER A 200 4.91 -14.44 -20.02
N TYR A 201 5.14 -14.87 -21.26
CA TYR A 201 6.04 -14.20 -22.18
C TYR A 201 5.59 -12.78 -22.53
N ALA A 202 4.30 -12.58 -22.81
CA ALA A 202 3.74 -11.26 -23.09
C ALA A 202 3.95 -10.28 -21.91
N LEU A 203 3.82 -10.75 -20.67
CA LEU A 203 4.07 -9.94 -19.46
C LEU A 203 5.55 -9.57 -19.31
N GLN A 204 6.45 -10.48 -19.63
CA GLN A 204 7.90 -10.24 -19.54
C GLN A 204 8.40 -9.16 -20.51
N ILE A 205 7.82 -9.06 -21.70
CA ILE A 205 8.15 -8.01 -22.67
C ILE A 205 7.85 -6.62 -22.11
N HIS A 206 6.77 -6.46 -21.34
CA HIS A 206 6.40 -5.19 -20.71
C HIS A 206 7.28 -4.79 -19.53
N ILE A 207 8.07 -5.71 -18.97
CA ILE A 207 8.99 -5.43 -17.86
C ILE A 207 10.31 -4.82 -18.36
N VAL A 208 10.71 -5.16 -19.59
CA VAL A 208 11.93 -4.61 -20.19
C VAL A 208 11.62 -3.19 -20.69
N PRO A 209 12.35 -2.15 -20.20
CA PRO A 209 12.20 -0.80 -20.73
C PRO A 209 12.46 -0.80 -22.24
N SER A 210 11.61 -0.12 -23.00
CA SER A 210 11.73 0.01 -24.46
C SER A 210 12.87 0.94 -24.92
N ASP A 211 13.87 1.16 -24.08
CA ASP A 211 15.02 2.02 -24.37
C ASP A 211 16.27 1.17 -24.64
N ILE A 212 16.36 0.71 -25.89
CA ILE A 212 17.62 0.45 -26.58
C ILE A 212 17.66 1.29 -27.84
#